data_db4d5c4b80f15997a67e00873800efd5
#
_entry.id   db4d5c4b80f15997a67e00873800efd5
#
_cell.length_a   1.000
_cell.length_b   1.000
_cell.length_c   1.000
_cell.angle_alpha   90.00
_cell.angle_beta   90.00
_cell.angle_gamma   90.00
#
_symmetry.space_group_name_H-M   'P 1'
#
loop_
_entity.id
_entity.type
_entity.pdbx_description
1 polymer ?
#
loop_
_entity_poly.entity_id
_entity_poly.type
_entity_poly.pdbx_seq_one_letter_code
_entity_poly.pdbx_strand_id
1 'polypeptide(L)'
;ATKFLVGGSEAPLTDFTIAQMNALKIYSKESDEFPCKAFDLTKTKNTMVLGEGAAVACLELGEKENALAYIEGIGYATDDIEHNISISDEANCFQKSMKMALQNTNLEDVDAIVMHAPGTIKGDTSEVKAIQKLFGENHPMLTTNKWKVGHTFGASGMLNMEMAILMMQHNQFIEVPFAEKQFPKKQIKKVLISAVGFGGNAVSILLSKEF
;
A
#
# COMPACT_ATOMS: atom_id res chain seq x y z
N ALA A 1 18.49 -21.82 -7.08
CA ALA A 1 18.77 -20.97 -5.92
C ALA A 1 17.74 -21.26 -4.83
N THR A 2 18.17 -21.26 -3.57
CA THR A 2 17.29 -21.49 -2.41
C THR A 2 16.97 -20.19 -1.68
N LYS A 3 17.71 -19.13 -1.99
CA LYS A 3 17.54 -17.78 -1.47
C LYS A 3 17.52 -16.77 -2.60
N PHE A 4 16.66 -15.77 -2.45
CA PHE A 4 16.51 -14.68 -3.41
C PHE A 4 16.53 -13.35 -2.68
N LEU A 5 17.30 -12.39 -3.17
CA LEU A 5 17.20 -11.01 -2.74
C LEU A 5 16.21 -10.29 -3.66
N VAL A 6 15.19 -9.71 -3.06
CA VAL A 6 14.18 -8.90 -3.75
C VAL A 6 14.14 -7.52 -3.13
N GLY A 7 13.99 -6.49 -3.92
CA GLY A 7 13.97 -5.14 -3.37
C GLY A 7 13.56 -4.09 -4.38
N GLY A 8 13.44 -2.87 -3.88
CA GLY A 8 13.22 -1.68 -4.68
C GLY A 8 13.98 -0.51 -4.09
N SER A 9 14.50 0.33 -4.97
CA SER A 9 15.15 1.59 -4.58
C SER A 9 14.71 2.69 -5.53
N GLU A 10 14.53 3.88 -5.01
CA GLU A 10 14.09 5.03 -5.79
C GLU A 10 14.61 6.33 -5.18
N ALA A 11 15.06 7.25 -6.04
CA ALA A 11 15.53 8.58 -5.67
C ALA A 11 14.91 9.64 -6.62
N PRO A 12 13.58 9.90 -6.50
CA PRO A 12 12.86 10.75 -7.44
C PRO A 12 12.89 12.23 -7.09
N LEU A 13 13.57 12.67 -6.03
CA LEU A 13 13.60 14.08 -5.60
C LEU A 13 14.51 14.91 -6.49
N THR A 14 14.22 14.92 -7.78
CA THR A 14 14.86 15.75 -8.79
C THR A 14 13.93 16.87 -9.24
N ASP A 15 14.49 18.01 -9.65
CA ASP A 15 13.70 19.13 -10.17
C ASP A 15 12.79 18.70 -11.32
N PHE A 16 13.28 17.80 -12.18
CA PHE A 16 12.53 17.26 -13.31
C PHE A 16 11.30 16.46 -12.85
N THR A 17 11.46 15.52 -11.92
CA THR A 17 10.35 14.69 -11.43
C THR A 17 9.33 15.53 -10.66
N ILE A 18 9.80 16.48 -9.83
CA ILE A 18 8.92 17.39 -9.10
C ILE A 18 8.13 18.27 -10.09
N ALA A 19 8.77 18.79 -11.14
CA ALA A 19 8.11 19.56 -12.18
C ALA A 19 7.04 18.72 -12.92
N GLN A 20 7.31 17.45 -13.22
CA GLN A 20 6.33 16.55 -13.81
C GLN A 20 5.10 16.34 -12.90
N MET A 21 5.32 16.07 -11.61
CA MET A 21 4.20 15.87 -10.66
C MET A 21 3.38 17.14 -10.47
N ASN A 22 4.03 18.31 -10.49
CA ASN A 22 3.34 19.60 -10.50
C ASN A 22 2.53 19.82 -11.78
N ALA A 23 3.07 19.50 -12.94
CA ALA A 23 2.37 19.60 -14.23
C ALA A 23 1.14 18.70 -14.28
N LEU A 24 1.21 17.51 -13.68
CA LEU A 24 0.09 16.59 -13.51
C LEU A 24 -0.93 17.05 -12.44
N LYS A 25 -0.63 18.13 -11.70
CA LYS A 25 -1.46 18.67 -10.61
C LYS A 25 -1.77 17.66 -9.50
N ILE A 26 -0.84 16.74 -9.25
CA ILE A 26 -0.96 15.72 -8.19
C ILE A 26 -0.04 15.99 -7.00
N TYR A 27 0.99 16.83 -7.18
CA TYR A 27 1.93 17.19 -6.11
C TYR A 27 1.29 18.13 -5.09
N SER A 28 1.61 17.93 -3.81
CA SER A 28 1.09 18.75 -2.71
C SER A 28 1.58 20.19 -2.81
N LYS A 29 0.70 21.12 -2.46
CA LYS A 29 1.02 22.54 -2.24
C LYS A 29 0.79 22.93 -0.78
N GLU A 30 0.50 21.96 0.07
CA GLU A 30 0.32 22.18 1.49
C GLU A 30 1.68 22.36 2.17
N SER A 31 1.71 23.24 3.19
CA SER A 31 2.91 23.55 3.98
C SER A 31 2.69 23.35 5.48
N ASP A 32 1.61 22.66 5.85
CA ASP A 32 1.30 22.32 7.23
C ASP A 32 2.14 21.12 7.71
N GLU A 33 1.88 20.67 8.95
CA GLU A 33 2.58 19.54 9.57
C GLU A 33 2.48 18.24 8.74
N PHE A 34 1.37 18.06 8.01
CA PHE A 34 1.13 16.88 7.16
C PHE A 34 0.88 17.29 5.71
N PRO A 35 1.92 17.64 4.96
CA PRO A 35 1.76 18.05 3.57
C PRO A 35 1.24 16.92 2.66
N CYS A 36 1.46 15.66 3.03
CA CYS A 36 0.88 14.49 2.39
C CYS A 36 -0.29 13.96 3.21
N LYS A 37 -1.52 14.22 2.77
CA LYS A 37 -2.75 13.72 3.40
C LYS A 37 -3.24 12.43 2.72
N ALA A 38 -2.32 11.47 2.56
CA ALA A 38 -2.65 10.15 2.04
C ALA A 38 -3.68 9.47 2.94
N PHE A 39 -4.73 8.88 2.34
CA PHE A 39 -5.86 8.28 3.04
C PHE A 39 -6.79 9.28 3.78
N ASP A 40 -6.58 10.58 3.68
CA ASP A 40 -7.62 11.54 4.09
C ASP A 40 -8.68 11.63 2.98
N LEU A 41 -9.82 11.00 3.21
CA LEU A 41 -10.92 10.97 2.24
C LEU A 41 -11.72 12.27 2.18
N THR A 42 -11.48 13.21 3.10
CA THR A 42 -12.14 14.52 3.15
C THR A 42 -11.38 15.59 2.39
N LYS A 43 -10.14 15.30 1.97
CA LYS A 43 -9.33 16.28 1.23
C LYS A 43 -9.97 16.72 -0.08
N THR A 44 -9.84 17.98 -0.40
CA THR A 44 -10.39 18.61 -1.61
C THR A 44 -9.34 18.87 -2.69
N LYS A 45 -8.08 18.55 -2.41
CA LYS A 45 -6.94 18.72 -3.33
C LYS A 45 -6.07 17.47 -3.30
N ASN A 46 -5.33 17.27 -4.37
CA ASN A 46 -4.27 16.26 -4.40
C ASN A 46 -3.11 16.69 -3.49
N THR A 47 -2.60 15.77 -2.69
CA THR A 47 -1.59 16.03 -1.65
C THR A 47 -0.44 15.02 -1.70
N MET A 48 -0.14 14.46 -2.86
CA MET A 48 1.00 13.58 -3.01
C MET A 48 2.31 14.34 -2.74
N VAL A 49 3.18 13.75 -1.95
CA VAL A 49 4.55 14.22 -1.73
C VAL A 49 5.49 13.09 -2.15
N LEU A 50 6.55 13.39 -2.86
CA LEU A 50 7.58 12.40 -3.21
C LEU A 50 8.48 12.12 -2.01
N GLY A 51 8.98 10.90 -1.93
CA GLY A 51 10.00 10.47 -0.98
C GLY A 51 11.06 9.63 -1.69
N GLU A 52 12.19 9.44 -1.06
CA GLU A 52 13.27 8.56 -1.49
C GLU A 52 13.40 7.39 -0.53
N GLY A 53 13.82 6.25 -1.01
CA GLY A 53 14.03 5.09 -0.15
C GLY A 53 14.51 3.86 -0.90
N ALA A 54 14.98 2.91 -0.11
CA ALA A 54 15.34 1.58 -0.57
C ALA A 54 15.02 0.55 0.51
N ALA A 55 14.56 -0.61 0.09
CA ALA A 55 14.40 -1.74 0.99
C ALA A 55 14.66 -3.04 0.24
N VAL A 56 15.22 -4.02 0.92
CA VAL A 56 15.57 -5.34 0.39
C VAL A 56 15.14 -6.42 1.38
N ALA A 57 14.56 -7.50 0.87
CA ALA A 57 14.23 -8.68 1.65
C ALA A 57 14.93 -9.93 1.07
N CYS A 58 15.28 -10.86 1.95
CA CYS A 58 15.74 -12.18 1.58
C CYS A 58 14.55 -13.14 1.65
N LEU A 59 14.21 -13.75 0.51
CA LEU A 59 13.18 -14.78 0.40
C LEU A 59 13.81 -16.16 0.43
N GLU A 60 13.29 -17.04 1.27
CA GLU A 60 13.62 -18.47 1.31
C GLU A 60 12.34 -19.30 1.25
N LEU A 61 12.42 -20.48 0.67
CA LEU A 61 11.30 -21.41 0.63
C LEU A 61 11.17 -22.18 1.95
N GLY A 62 9.92 -22.37 2.37
CA GLY A 62 9.53 -23.16 3.54
C GLY A 62 9.65 -22.42 4.86
N GLU A 63 9.29 -23.09 5.94
CA GLU A 63 9.33 -22.57 7.29
C GLU A 63 10.77 -22.33 7.78
N LYS A 64 11.01 -21.18 8.38
CA LYS A 64 12.29 -20.78 8.95
C LYS A 64 12.11 -20.16 10.34
N GLU A 65 12.91 -20.59 11.28
CA GLU A 65 12.88 -20.08 12.66
C GLU A 65 13.06 -18.55 12.72
N ASN A 66 13.87 -18.01 11.82
CA ASN A 66 14.18 -16.58 11.77
C ASN A 66 13.34 -15.80 10.73
N ALA A 67 12.26 -16.38 10.23
CA ALA A 67 11.39 -15.65 9.31
C ALA A 67 10.73 -14.46 10.01
N LEU A 68 10.80 -13.29 9.38
CA LEU A 68 10.13 -12.10 9.88
C LEU A 68 8.61 -12.15 9.57
N ALA A 69 8.25 -12.78 8.47
CA ALA A 69 6.88 -13.03 8.02
C ALA A 69 6.90 -14.08 6.91
N TYR A 70 5.74 -14.61 6.58
CA TYR A 70 5.50 -15.53 5.47
C TYR A 70 4.64 -14.87 4.41
N ILE A 71 4.95 -15.11 3.13
CA ILE A 71 4.10 -14.71 2.01
C ILE A 71 3.08 -15.82 1.79
N GLU A 72 1.83 -15.60 2.18
CA GLU A 72 0.73 -16.56 1.98
C GLU A 72 0.08 -16.43 0.61
N GLY A 73 0.08 -15.23 0.04
CA GLY A 73 -0.54 -15.01 -1.26
C GLY A 73 0.02 -13.81 -2.00
N ILE A 74 0.03 -13.94 -3.31
CA ILE A 74 0.42 -12.87 -4.24
C ILE A 74 -0.65 -12.76 -5.31
N GLY A 75 -1.08 -11.54 -5.58
CA GLY A 75 -1.99 -11.25 -6.65
C GLY A 75 -1.53 -10.06 -7.48
N TYR A 76 -1.80 -10.09 -8.75
CA TYR A 76 -1.47 -9.00 -9.68
C TYR A 76 -2.56 -8.87 -10.75
N ALA A 77 -2.79 -7.65 -11.18
CA ALA A 77 -3.74 -7.36 -12.25
C ALA A 77 -3.42 -6.01 -12.88
N THR A 78 -3.83 -5.87 -14.13
CA THR A 78 -3.77 -4.61 -14.85
C THR A 78 -5.19 -4.11 -15.08
N ASP A 79 -5.41 -2.81 -14.96
CA ASP A 79 -6.67 -2.16 -15.32
C ASP A 79 -6.76 -1.94 -16.82
N ASP A 80 -7.99 -1.87 -17.33
CA ASP A 80 -8.25 -1.37 -18.68
C ASP A 80 -8.00 0.15 -18.68
N ILE A 81 -6.98 0.59 -19.42
CA ILE A 81 -6.47 1.95 -19.34
C ILE A 81 -7.22 2.83 -20.31
N GLU A 82 -8.03 3.76 -19.82
CA GLU A 82 -8.56 4.88 -20.60
C GLU A 82 -7.51 6.00 -20.76
N HIS A 83 -6.63 6.18 -19.76
CA HIS A 83 -5.55 7.17 -19.73
C HIS A 83 -4.29 6.60 -19.08
N ASN A 84 -3.12 6.92 -19.61
CA ASN A 84 -1.81 6.34 -19.23
C ASN A 84 -1.39 6.49 -17.75
N ILE A 85 -2.07 7.32 -16.98
CA ILE A 85 -1.69 7.67 -15.58
C ILE A 85 -2.81 7.46 -14.56
N SER A 86 -3.99 7.05 -14.97
CA SER A 86 -5.13 6.92 -14.04
C SER A 86 -5.57 5.47 -13.87
N ILE A 87 -5.90 5.13 -12.64
CA ILE A 87 -6.67 3.94 -12.30
C ILE A 87 -8.13 4.21 -12.67
N SER A 88 -8.89 3.17 -13.05
CA SER A 88 -10.34 3.29 -13.22
C SER A 88 -11.03 3.71 -11.92
N ASP A 89 -12.21 4.33 -12.02
CA ASP A 89 -12.97 4.75 -10.81
C ASP A 89 -13.39 3.57 -9.95
N GLU A 90 -13.51 2.39 -10.56
CA GLU A 90 -13.83 1.14 -9.91
C GLU A 90 -12.61 0.41 -9.35
N ALA A 91 -11.40 0.84 -9.72
CA ALA A 91 -10.12 0.24 -9.33
C ALA A 91 -10.11 -1.29 -9.49
N ASN A 92 -10.53 -1.77 -10.67
CA ASN A 92 -10.66 -3.20 -10.96
C ASN A 92 -9.33 -3.95 -10.78
N CYS A 93 -8.20 -3.30 -11.08
CA CYS A 93 -6.88 -3.88 -10.85
C CYS A 93 -6.67 -4.23 -9.37
N PHE A 94 -7.03 -3.35 -8.43
CA PHE A 94 -6.95 -3.64 -6.99
C PHE A 94 -7.89 -4.76 -6.59
N GLN A 95 -9.15 -4.74 -7.04
CA GLN A 95 -10.10 -5.81 -6.72
C GLN A 95 -9.60 -7.18 -7.19
N LYS A 96 -9.08 -7.28 -8.42
CA LYS A 96 -8.56 -8.53 -8.98
C LYS A 96 -7.27 -8.98 -8.27
N SER A 97 -6.32 -8.08 -8.02
CA SER A 97 -5.07 -8.43 -7.35
C SER A 97 -5.30 -8.87 -5.90
N MET A 98 -6.17 -8.17 -5.14
CA MET A 98 -6.54 -8.56 -3.79
C MET A 98 -7.25 -9.92 -3.76
N LYS A 99 -8.24 -10.15 -4.64
CA LYS A 99 -8.92 -11.45 -4.74
C LYS A 99 -7.94 -12.60 -5.03
N MET A 100 -6.98 -12.38 -5.92
CA MET A 100 -5.96 -13.37 -6.24
C MET A 100 -5.04 -13.64 -5.05
N ALA A 101 -4.58 -12.60 -4.34
CA ALA A 101 -3.74 -12.76 -3.15
C ALA A 101 -4.46 -13.48 -2.00
N LEU A 102 -5.79 -13.35 -1.92
CA LEU A 102 -6.62 -13.88 -0.82
C LEU A 102 -7.35 -15.19 -1.18
N GLN A 103 -7.07 -15.81 -2.34
CA GLN A 103 -7.83 -16.96 -2.83
C GLN A 103 -7.91 -18.16 -1.87
N ASN A 104 -6.93 -18.29 -0.96
CA ASN A 104 -6.85 -19.39 0.02
C ASN A 104 -7.00 -18.88 1.46
N THR A 105 -7.51 -17.66 1.67
CA THR A 105 -7.61 -17.03 2.98
C THR A 105 -9.04 -16.53 3.20
N ASN A 106 -9.58 -16.74 4.38
CA ASN A 106 -10.85 -16.12 4.76
C ASN A 106 -10.62 -14.60 4.93
N LEU A 107 -11.53 -13.80 4.39
CA LEU A 107 -11.43 -12.34 4.48
C LEU A 107 -11.38 -11.82 5.94
N GLU A 108 -12.05 -12.52 6.85
CA GLU A 108 -12.10 -12.21 8.29
C GLU A 108 -10.75 -12.41 9.01
N ASP A 109 -9.82 -13.17 8.41
CA ASP A 109 -8.49 -13.41 8.96
C ASP A 109 -7.52 -12.28 8.68
N VAL A 110 -7.84 -11.39 7.74
CA VAL A 110 -7.01 -10.22 7.44
C VAL A 110 -7.22 -9.16 8.51
N ASP A 111 -6.16 -8.77 9.21
CA ASP A 111 -6.23 -7.84 10.34
C ASP A 111 -6.05 -6.38 9.91
N ALA A 112 -5.19 -6.14 8.93
CA ALA A 112 -4.92 -4.80 8.42
C ALA A 112 -4.57 -4.81 6.93
N ILE A 113 -4.74 -3.66 6.28
CA ILE A 113 -4.30 -3.41 4.91
C ILE A 113 -3.36 -2.22 4.91
N VAL A 114 -2.15 -2.40 4.39
CA VAL A 114 -1.25 -1.29 4.06
C VAL A 114 -1.52 -0.88 2.63
N MET A 115 -2.22 0.24 2.49
CA MET A 115 -2.71 0.75 1.23
C MET A 115 -1.60 1.38 0.38
N HIS A 116 -1.81 1.40 -0.93
CA HIS A 116 -1.02 2.23 -1.83
C HIS A 116 -1.22 3.72 -1.53
N ALA A 117 -2.48 4.16 -1.47
CA ALA A 117 -2.92 5.51 -1.09
C ALA A 117 -1.89 6.62 -1.38
N PRO A 118 -1.74 7.08 -2.63
CA PRO A 118 -0.67 8.01 -3.03
C PRO A 118 -0.86 9.45 -2.53
N GLY A 119 -1.97 9.76 -1.87
CA GLY A 119 -2.33 11.12 -1.47
C GLY A 119 -3.11 11.89 -2.54
N THR A 120 -3.51 11.24 -3.64
CA THR A 120 -4.41 11.85 -4.63
C THR A 120 -5.86 11.51 -4.31
N ILE A 121 -6.79 12.42 -4.63
CA ILE A 121 -8.21 12.20 -4.39
C ILE A 121 -8.66 10.91 -5.08
N LYS A 122 -8.42 10.80 -6.38
CA LYS A 122 -8.87 9.64 -7.17
C LYS A 122 -8.18 8.35 -6.71
N GLY A 123 -6.87 8.36 -6.49
CA GLY A 123 -6.11 7.18 -6.09
C GLY A 123 -6.58 6.60 -4.76
N ASP A 124 -6.67 7.45 -3.74
CA ASP A 124 -7.07 7.02 -2.39
C ASP A 124 -8.54 6.54 -2.37
N THR A 125 -9.44 7.30 -3.02
CA THR A 125 -10.88 6.96 -3.05
C THR A 125 -11.18 5.67 -3.82
N SER A 126 -10.51 5.47 -4.96
CA SER A 126 -10.69 4.26 -5.77
C SER A 126 -10.22 3.01 -5.03
N GLU A 127 -9.09 3.10 -4.32
CA GLU A 127 -8.57 1.97 -3.55
C GLU A 127 -9.51 1.62 -2.37
N VAL A 128 -9.98 2.62 -1.63
CA VAL A 128 -10.96 2.39 -0.55
C VAL A 128 -12.24 1.75 -1.08
N LYS A 129 -12.78 2.22 -2.20
CA LYS A 129 -13.93 1.59 -2.85
C LYS A 129 -13.67 0.13 -3.23
N ALA A 130 -12.49 -0.18 -3.77
CA ALA A 130 -12.12 -1.55 -4.11
C ALA A 130 -12.05 -2.44 -2.87
N ILE A 131 -11.52 -1.94 -1.75
CA ILE A 131 -11.48 -2.64 -0.45
C ILE A 131 -12.91 -2.88 0.05
N GLN A 132 -13.76 -1.85 0.06
CA GLN A 132 -15.16 -1.97 0.49
C GLN A 132 -15.95 -2.97 -0.36
N LYS A 133 -15.72 -3.01 -1.67
CA LYS A 133 -16.36 -4.01 -2.55
C LYS A 133 -15.93 -5.44 -2.25
N LEU A 134 -14.71 -5.63 -1.80
CA LEU A 134 -14.19 -6.96 -1.48
C LEU A 134 -14.57 -7.41 -0.07
N PHE A 135 -14.39 -6.54 0.92
CA PHE A 135 -14.53 -6.88 2.35
C PHE A 135 -15.88 -6.45 2.95
N GLY A 136 -16.65 -5.59 2.27
CA GLY A 136 -17.88 -5.01 2.80
C GLY A 136 -17.61 -3.95 3.87
N GLU A 137 -18.62 -3.69 4.71
CA GLU A 137 -18.57 -2.67 5.77
C GLU A 137 -17.56 -3.03 6.90
N ASN A 138 -17.34 -4.32 7.13
CA ASN A 138 -16.42 -4.83 8.16
C ASN A 138 -15.02 -5.09 7.58
N HIS A 139 -14.48 -4.17 6.82
CA HIS A 139 -13.14 -4.30 6.28
C HIS A 139 -12.05 -4.29 7.37
N PRO A 140 -10.86 -4.84 7.09
CA PRO A 140 -9.68 -4.74 7.97
C PRO A 140 -9.30 -3.29 8.27
N MET A 141 -8.47 -3.08 9.30
CA MET A 141 -7.91 -1.76 9.57
C MET A 141 -7.08 -1.27 8.38
N LEU A 142 -7.22 0.01 8.03
CA LEU A 142 -6.58 0.62 6.86
C LEU A 142 -5.50 1.60 7.28
N THR A 143 -4.34 1.52 6.67
CA THR A 143 -3.24 2.46 6.89
C THR A 143 -2.39 2.63 5.63
N THR A 144 -1.50 3.61 5.66
CA THR A 144 -0.47 3.86 4.66
C THR A 144 0.73 4.56 5.31
N ASN A 145 1.92 4.38 4.76
CA ASN A 145 3.13 5.07 5.24
C ASN A 145 3.39 6.39 4.51
N LYS A 146 2.64 6.71 3.46
CA LYS A 146 2.95 7.83 2.55
C LYS A 146 2.82 9.21 3.19
N TRP A 147 1.98 9.35 4.22
CA TRP A 147 1.91 10.59 4.99
C TRP A 147 3.21 10.92 5.72
N LYS A 148 4.03 9.91 6.00
CA LYS A 148 5.29 10.01 6.76
C LYS A 148 6.52 10.01 5.86
N VAL A 149 6.59 9.07 4.91
CA VAL A 149 7.79 8.85 4.07
C VAL A 149 7.66 9.39 2.64
N GLY A 150 6.48 9.86 2.27
CA GLY A 150 6.18 10.26 0.90
C GLY A 150 6.00 9.05 -0.04
N HIS A 151 5.76 9.36 -1.31
CA HIS A 151 5.63 8.35 -2.35
C HIS A 151 7.00 8.04 -2.96
N THR A 152 7.53 6.87 -2.65
CA THR A 152 8.87 6.42 -3.06
C THR A 152 8.84 5.56 -4.32
N PHE A 153 7.84 5.72 -5.19
CA PHE A 153 7.67 5.00 -6.46
C PHE A 153 8.06 3.51 -6.37
N GLY A 154 9.16 3.09 -7.02
CA GLY A 154 9.61 1.71 -7.07
C GLY A 154 9.96 1.08 -5.72
N ALA A 155 10.28 1.87 -4.69
CA ALA A 155 10.54 1.39 -3.34
C ALA A 155 9.27 1.24 -2.48
N SER A 156 8.13 1.83 -2.89
CA SER A 156 6.91 1.91 -2.07
C SER A 156 6.39 0.56 -1.60
N GLY A 157 6.36 -0.45 -2.48
CA GLY A 157 5.87 -1.78 -2.11
C GLY A 157 6.68 -2.44 -1.02
N MET A 158 8.01 -2.31 -1.09
CA MET A 158 8.92 -2.88 -0.07
C MET A 158 8.82 -2.14 1.26
N LEU A 159 8.70 -0.81 1.25
CA LEU A 159 8.49 -0.04 2.48
C LEU A 159 7.11 -0.31 3.12
N ASN A 160 6.09 -0.58 2.31
CA ASN A 160 4.80 -1.05 2.82
C ASN A 160 4.92 -2.44 3.47
N MET A 161 5.73 -3.33 2.87
CA MET A 161 6.01 -4.67 3.43
C MET A 161 6.73 -4.56 4.78
N GLU A 162 7.74 -3.71 4.89
CA GLU A 162 8.43 -3.45 6.15
C GLU A 162 7.46 -2.94 7.22
N MET A 163 6.61 -1.96 6.90
CA MET A 163 5.59 -1.47 7.82
C MET A 163 4.65 -2.59 8.30
N ALA A 164 4.21 -3.46 7.40
CA ALA A 164 3.37 -4.61 7.75
C ALA A 164 4.07 -5.57 8.70
N ILE A 165 5.34 -5.89 8.44
CA ILE A 165 6.16 -6.76 9.29
C ILE A 165 6.31 -6.13 10.69
N LEU A 166 6.64 -4.85 10.78
CA LEU A 166 6.77 -4.14 12.06
C LEU A 166 5.45 -4.15 12.85
N MET A 167 4.32 -3.92 12.20
CA MET A 167 3.00 -4.01 12.85
C MET A 167 2.73 -5.40 13.43
N MET A 168 3.08 -6.47 12.69
CA MET A 168 2.92 -7.84 13.18
C MET A 168 3.89 -8.18 14.30
N GLN A 169 5.16 -7.78 14.19
CA GLN A 169 6.18 -8.07 15.21
C GLN A 169 5.88 -7.42 16.54
N HIS A 170 5.53 -6.13 16.52
CA HIS A 170 5.25 -5.35 17.71
C HIS A 170 3.79 -5.40 18.16
N ASN A 171 2.94 -6.05 17.40
CA ASN A 171 1.49 -6.06 17.62
C ASN A 171 0.92 -4.65 17.80
N GLN A 172 1.38 -3.72 16.99
CA GLN A 172 1.01 -2.31 17.07
C GLN A 172 0.53 -1.82 15.69
N PHE A 173 -0.72 -1.35 15.63
CA PHE A 173 -1.23 -0.71 14.43
C PHE A 173 -0.66 0.69 14.28
N ILE A 174 -0.12 1.01 13.12
CA ILE A 174 0.42 2.33 12.79
C ILE A 174 -0.70 3.14 12.12
N GLU A 175 -1.28 4.06 12.88
CA GLU A 175 -2.39 4.91 12.42
C GLU A 175 -1.93 6.01 11.48
N VAL A 176 -2.86 6.48 10.65
CA VAL A 176 -2.73 7.73 9.91
C VAL A 176 -3.28 8.87 10.78
N PRO A 177 -2.50 9.93 11.06
CA PRO A 177 -2.83 10.91 12.10
C PRO A 177 -4.15 11.69 11.90
N PHE A 178 -4.62 11.77 10.66
CA PHE A 178 -5.81 12.53 10.26
C PHE A 178 -6.95 11.63 9.75
N ALA A 179 -6.80 10.31 9.85
CA ALA A 179 -7.88 9.37 9.60
C ALA A 179 -8.67 9.06 10.89
N GLU A 180 -9.84 8.47 10.73
CA GLU A 180 -10.59 7.97 11.89
C GLU A 180 -9.78 6.93 12.66
N LYS A 181 -9.82 7.02 14.00
CA LYS A 181 -9.09 6.10 14.86
C LYS A 181 -9.62 4.67 14.69
N GLN A 182 -8.72 3.75 14.50
CA GLN A 182 -8.98 2.34 14.36
C GLN A 182 -8.22 1.58 15.45
N PHE A 183 -8.89 0.62 16.07
CA PHE A 183 -8.28 -0.16 17.15
C PHE A 183 -8.28 -1.64 16.78
N PRO A 184 -7.13 -2.33 16.93
CA PRO A 184 -7.07 -3.76 16.69
C PRO A 184 -8.00 -4.49 17.68
N LYS A 185 -8.90 -5.29 17.13
CA LYS A 185 -9.81 -6.14 17.93
C LYS A 185 -9.12 -7.41 18.43
N LYS A 186 -8.03 -7.80 17.80
CA LYS A 186 -7.22 -8.99 18.06
C LYS A 186 -5.75 -8.72 17.70
N GLN A 187 -4.89 -9.69 17.95
CA GLN A 187 -3.50 -9.61 17.52
C GLN A 187 -3.38 -9.47 16.00
N ILE A 188 -2.46 -8.62 15.54
CA ILE A 188 -2.18 -8.44 14.11
C ILE A 188 -1.30 -9.59 13.64
N LYS A 189 -1.88 -10.51 12.88
CA LYS A 189 -1.22 -11.70 12.36
C LYS A 189 -1.14 -11.73 10.83
N LYS A 190 -2.14 -11.19 10.14
CA LYS A 190 -2.21 -11.17 8.68
C LYS A 190 -2.42 -9.76 8.17
N VAL A 191 -1.53 -9.32 7.29
CA VAL A 191 -1.57 -7.97 6.70
C VAL A 191 -1.51 -8.08 5.19
N LEU A 192 -2.51 -7.50 4.52
CA LEU A 192 -2.52 -7.35 3.08
C LEU A 192 -1.79 -6.05 2.70
N ILE A 193 -0.95 -6.11 1.69
CA ILE A 193 -0.22 -4.96 1.16
C ILE A 193 -0.70 -4.71 -0.26
N SER A 194 -1.01 -3.47 -0.60
CA SER A 194 -1.35 -3.07 -1.96
C SER A 194 -0.33 -2.09 -2.52
N ALA A 195 -0.03 -2.24 -3.78
CA ALA A 195 0.76 -1.30 -4.57
C ALA A 195 0.22 -1.21 -5.99
N VAL A 196 0.30 -0.04 -6.59
CA VAL A 196 -0.07 0.17 -7.99
C VAL A 196 0.90 1.13 -8.66
N GLY A 197 1.29 0.81 -9.88
CA GLY A 197 2.08 1.69 -10.74
C GLY A 197 1.21 2.47 -11.72
N PHE A 198 1.79 3.48 -12.34
CA PHE A 198 1.19 4.16 -13.48
C PHE A 198 0.81 3.13 -14.55
N GLY A 199 -0.36 3.33 -15.15
CA GLY A 199 -0.90 2.34 -16.09
C GLY A 199 -1.74 1.25 -15.41
N GLY A 200 -2.09 1.41 -14.12
CA GLY A 200 -3.04 0.54 -13.44
C GLY A 200 -2.53 -0.87 -13.16
N ASN A 201 -1.20 -1.07 -13.07
CA ASN A 201 -0.61 -2.35 -12.68
C ASN A 201 -0.62 -2.49 -11.17
N ALA A 202 -1.58 -3.21 -10.63
CA ALA A 202 -1.71 -3.47 -9.20
C ALA A 202 -1.09 -4.78 -8.79
N VAL A 203 -0.46 -4.78 -7.62
CA VAL A 203 0.06 -5.96 -6.92
C VAL A 203 -0.48 -5.95 -5.50
N SER A 204 -0.91 -7.12 -5.03
CA SER A 204 -1.29 -7.35 -3.64
C SER A 204 -0.52 -8.53 -3.08
N ILE A 205 0.01 -8.38 -1.86
CA ILE A 205 0.76 -9.42 -1.17
C ILE A 205 0.15 -9.62 0.21
N LEU A 206 -0.23 -10.85 0.53
CA LEU A 206 -0.66 -11.22 1.87
C LEU A 206 0.54 -11.73 2.65
N LEU A 207 0.84 -11.07 3.75
CA LEU A 207 1.83 -11.52 4.73
C LEU A 207 1.14 -12.11 5.95
N SER A 208 1.72 -13.17 6.52
CA SER A 208 1.36 -13.69 7.83
C SER A 208 2.57 -13.75 8.76
N LYS A 209 2.29 -13.70 10.07
CA LYS A 209 3.27 -13.85 11.14
C LYS A 209 3.66 -15.32 11.38
N GLU A 210 2.72 -16.21 11.11
CA GLU A 210 2.85 -17.66 11.35
C GLU A 210 2.71 -18.41 10.02
N PHE A 211 3.40 -19.53 9.90
CA PHE A 211 3.33 -20.43 8.75
C PHE A 211 2.10 -21.33 8.81
#